data_a12f6016aa9486e2b991bfaa4a558476
#
_entry.id   a12f6016aa9486e2b991bfaa4a558476
#
_cell.length_a   1.000
_cell.length_b   1.000
_cell.length_c   1.000
_cell.angle_alpha   90.00
_cell.angle_beta   90.00
_cell.angle_gamma   90.00
#
_symmetry.space_group_name_H-M   'P 1'
#
loop_
_entity.id
_entity.type
_entity.pdbx_description
1 polymer ?
#
loop_
_entity_poly.entity_id
_entity_poly.type
_entity_poly.pdbx_seq_one_letter_code
_entity_poly.pdbx_strand_id
1 'polypeptide(L)'
;MKITVDANILFACLIKNSTTRKLFFNPALSLFAPEFIVNEFTHHLVEVTKKSGLSDEDLYGLVDKVLDQLLLVPDKRLKPFLSAAASLVDDPKDWLYISCALYENTVIWSHDLDFDGQKRIQIISTNELIDIIGSLS
;
A
#
# COMPACT_ATOMS: atom_id res chain seq x y z
N MET A 1 -5.95 -12.51 5.36
CA MET A 1 -6.33 -11.18 5.84
C MET A 1 -6.33 -10.20 4.68
N LYS A 2 -7.41 -9.50 4.47
CA LYS A 2 -7.50 -8.45 3.45
C LYS A 2 -7.01 -7.12 4.00
N ILE A 3 -6.22 -6.41 3.22
CA ILE A 3 -5.58 -5.16 3.64
C ILE A 3 -5.44 -4.24 2.41
N THR A 4 -5.63 -2.94 2.59
CA THR A 4 -5.31 -1.95 1.57
C THR A 4 -3.91 -1.40 1.87
N VAL A 5 -3.08 -1.26 0.83
CA VAL A 5 -1.73 -0.72 0.96
C VAL A 5 -1.61 0.61 0.23
N ASP A 6 -0.76 1.51 0.73
CA ASP A 6 -0.41 2.74 0.02
C ASP A 6 0.92 2.59 -0.73
N ALA A 7 1.26 3.61 -1.53
CA ALA A 7 2.46 3.56 -2.36
C ALA A 7 3.74 3.51 -1.54
N ASN A 8 3.77 4.09 -0.34
CA ASN A 8 4.97 4.09 0.50
C ASN A 8 5.38 2.68 0.93
N ILE A 9 4.41 1.80 1.11
CA ILE A 9 4.69 0.39 1.40
C ILE A 9 5.40 -0.27 0.21
N LEU A 10 4.98 0.03 -1.02
CA LEU A 10 5.63 -0.51 -2.22
C LEU A 10 7.07 -0.04 -2.32
N PHE A 11 7.34 1.23 -2.03
CA PHE A 11 8.72 1.76 -2.03
C PHE A 11 9.57 1.09 -0.96
N ALA A 12 9.01 0.87 0.24
CA ALA A 12 9.72 0.18 1.31
C ALA A 12 10.12 -1.25 0.92
N CYS A 13 9.34 -1.92 0.06
CA CYS A 13 9.67 -3.25 -0.44
C CYS A 13 10.92 -3.27 -1.30
N LEU A 14 11.30 -2.16 -1.91
CA LEU A 14 12.45 -2.06 -2.80
C LEU A 14 13.76 -1.76 -2.09
N ILE A 15 13.70 -1.41 -0.81
CA ILE A 15 14.89 -1.10 0.00
C ILE A 15 15.57 -2.40 0.40
N LYS A 16 16.92 -2.40 0.38
CA LYS A 16 17.73 -3.56 0.75
C LYS A 16 17.42 -4.03 2.18
N ASN A 17 17.29 -5.34 2.37
CA ASN A 17 17.01 -6.00 3.67
C ASN A 17 15.68 -5.55 4.31
N SER A 18 14.69 -5.25 3.48
CA SER A 18 13.40 -4.76 3.94
C SER A 18 12.58 -5.83 4.66
N THR A 19 12.24 -5.57 5.91
CA THR A 19 11.26 -6.37 6.68
C THR A 19 9.87 -6.25 6.03
N THR A 20 9.56 -5.06 5.52
CA THR A 20 8.31 -4.77 4.80
C THR A 20 8.16 -5.69 3.59
N ARG A 21 9.24 -5.93 2.83
CA ARG A 21 9.23 -6.83 1.68
C ARG A 21 8.82 -8.25 2.08
N LYS A 22 9.42 -8.79 3.13
CA LYS A 22 9.12 -10.14 3.61
C LYS A 22 7.65 -10.28 3.99
N LEU A 23 7.14 -9.26 4.67
CA LEU A 23 5.74 -9.23 5.11
C LEU A 23 4.79 -9.09 3.92
N PHE A 24 5.16 -8.25 2.95
CA PHE A 24 4.37 -7.99 1.74
C PHE A 24 4.07 -9.28 0.96
N PHE A 25 5.03 -10.20 0.91
CA PHE A 25 4.89 -11.46 0.19
C PHE A 25 4.34 -12.60 1.06
N ASN A 26 3.91 -12.32 2.28
CA ASN A 26 3.31 -13.34 3.14
C ASN A 26 1.98 -13.82 2.54
N PRO A 27 1.81 -15.14 2.31
CA PRO A 27 0.61 -15.67 1.68
C PRO A 27 -0.67 -15.52 2.50
N ALA A 28 -0.57 -15.18 3.78
CA ALA A 28 -1.72 -14.89 4.63
C ALA A 28 -2.41 -13.56 4.28
N LEU A 29 -1.75 -12.70 3.48
CA LEU A 29 -2.26 -11.39 3.12
C LEU A 29 -2.83 -11.35 1.71
N SER A 30 -3.98 -10.69 1.57
CA SER A 30 -4.55 -10.27 0.28
C SER A 30 -4.46 -8.75 0.23
N LEU A 31 -3.61 -8.23 -0.65
CA LEU A 31 -3.23 -6.82 -0.70
C LEU A 31 -4.02 -6.09 -1.78
N PHE A 32 -4.88 -5.18 -1.35
CA PHE A 32 -5.71 -4.35 -2.24
C PHE A 32 -5.09 -2.96 -2.39
N ALA A 33 -5.26 -2.39 -3.57
CA ALA A 33 -4.87 -1.00 -3.83
C ALA A 33 -5.69 -0.45 -4.98
N PRO A 34 -5.91 0.89 -5.05
CA PRO A 34 -6.51 1.49 -6.24
C PRO A 34 -5.56 1.32 -7.43
N GLU A 35 -6.10 1.18 -8.63
CA GLU A 35 -5.27 1.05 -9.84
C GLU A 35 -4.33 2.25 -10.03
N PHE A 36 -4.70 3.42 -9.51
CA PHE A 36 -3.87 4.63 -9.48
C PHE A 36 -2.48 4.39 -8.86
N ILE A 37 -2.35 3.40 -7.95
CA ILE A 37 -1.07 3.10 -7.28
C ILE A 37 0.03 2.76 -8.28
N VAL A 38 -0.33 2.14 -9.41
CA VAL A 38 0.64 1.76 -10.45
C VAL A 38 1.32 3.01 -11.02
N ASN A 39 0.52 4.03 -11.34
CA ASN A 39 1.05 5.29 -11.86
C ASN A 39 1.89 6.04 -10.83
N GLU A 40 1.42 6.11 -9.59
CA GLU A 40 2.14 6.77 -8.50
C GLU A 40 3.47 6.08 -8.22
N PHE A 41 3.47 4.75 -8.18
CA PHE A 41 4.66 3.95 -7.92
C PHE A 41 5.70 4.10 -9.05
N THR A 42 5.25 3.93 -10.31
CA THR A 42 6.18 4.00 -11.46
C THR A 42 6.73 5.40 -11.68
N HIS A 43 5.94 6.45 -11.37
CA HIS A 43 6.37 7.83 -11.50
C HIS A 43 7.56 8.17 -10.58
N HIS A 44 7.61 7.58 -9.38
CA HIS A 44 8.67 7.85 -8.39
C HIS A 44 9.79 6.79 -8.39
N LEU A 45 9.73 5.83 -9.31
CA LEU A 45 10.63 4.68 -9.31
C LEU A 45 12.10 5.09 -9.47
N VAL A 46 12.38 6.13 -10.25
CA VAL A 46 13.75 6.61 -10.50
C VAL A 46 14.44 7.05 -9.20
N GLU A 47 13.70 7.69 -8.29
CA GLU A 47 14.24 8.14 -7.02
C GLU A 47 14.63 6.97 -6.11
N VAL A 48 13.85 5.88 -6.19
CA VAL A 48 14.05 4.69 -5.36
C VAL A 48 15.20 3.82 -5.88
N THR A 49 15.45 3.85 -7.18
CA THR A 49 16.51 3.06 -7.84
C THR A 49 17.85 3.24 -7.14
N LYS A 50 18.18 4.46 -6.74
CA LYS A 50 19.45 4.78 -6.08
C LYS A 50 19.55 4.21 -4.66
N LYS A 51 18.42 3.96 -4.00
CA LYS A 51 18.36 3.51 -2.60
C LYS A 51 18.21 2.00 -2.45
N SER A 52 17.90 1.30 -3.53
CA SER A 52 17.60 -0.13 -3.49
C SER A 52 18.85 -0.99 -3.25
N GLY A 53 20.00 -0.54 -3.75
CA GLY A 53 21.24 -1.34 -3.74
C GLY A 53 21.21 -2.51 -4.71
N LEU A 54 20.20 -2.60 -5.57
CA LEU A 54 20.02 -3.66 -6.56
C LEU A 54 20.52 -3.21 -7.94
N SER A 55 20.90 -4.18 -8.78
CA SER A 55 21.11 -3.91 -10.21
C SER A 55 19.77 -3.51 -10.85
N ASP A 56 19.83 -2.83 -12.00
CA ASP A 56 18.60 -2.45 -12.71
C ASP A 56 17.73 -3.67 -13.05
N GLU A 57 18.35 -4.77 -13.48
CA GLU A 57 17.65 -6.00 -13.82
C GLU A 57 16.94 -6.59 -12.60
N ASP A 58 17.63 -6.70 -11.46
CA ASP A 58 17.05 -7.22 -10.23
C ASP A 58 15.93 -6.30 -9.70
N LEU A 59 16.12 -4.99 -9.82
CA LEU A 59 15.12 -4.01 -9.40
C LEU A 59 13.84 -4.15 -10.22
N TYR A 60 13.95 -4.21 -11.56
CA TYR A 60 12.77 -4.35 -12.42
C TYR A 60 12.05 -5.68 -12.18
N GLY A 61 12.81 -6.75 -11.96
CA GLY A 61 12.21 -8.03 -11.59
C GLY A 61 11.43 -7.97 -10.28
N LEU A 62 11.98 -7.27 -9.28
CA LEU A 62 11.29 -7.09 -8.00
C LEU A 62 10.05 -6.20 -8.14
N VAL A 63 10.13 -5.12 -8.92
CA VAL A 63 8.98 -4.25 -9.21
C VAL A 63 7.83 -5.05 -9.80
N ASP A 64 8.12 -5.90 -10.79
CA ASP A 64 7.09 -6.74 -11.41
C ASP A 64 6.43 -7.67 -10.39
N LYS A 65 7.22 -8.28 -9.50
CA LYS A 65 6.69 -9.16 -8.45
C LYS A 65 5.81 -8.39 -7.45
N VAL A 66 6.24 -7.19 -7.08
CA VAL A 66 5.49 -6.34 -6.15
C VAL A 66 4.13 -5.97 -6.77
N LEU A 67 4.11 -5.53 -8.03
CA LEU A 67 2.87 -5.17 -8.70
C LEU A 67 1.96 -6.38 -8.92
N ASP A 68 2.51 -7.54 -9.24
CA ASP A 68 1.74 -8.77 -9.44
C ASP A 68 1.06 -9.25 -8.14
N GLN A 69 1.59 -8.86 -6.99
CA GLN A 69 1.03 -9.23 -5.69
C GLN A 69 -0.25 -8.46 -5.37
N LEU A 70 -0.48 -7.33 -6.05
CA LEU A 70 -1.61 -6.46 -5.75
C LEU A 70 -2.90 -6.90 -6.44
N LEU A 71 -3.99 -6.81 -5.68
CA LEU A 71 -5.36 -6.90 -6.19
C LEU A 71 -5.83 -5.47 -6.46
N LEU A 72 -5.76 -5.05 -7.71
CA LEU A 72 -6.04 -3.66 -8.09
C LEU A 72 -7.55 -3.43 -8.23
N VAL A 73 -8.04 -2.39 -7.57
CA VAL A 73 -9.44 -1.96 -7.66
C VAL A 73 -9.51 -0.80 -8.66
N PRO A 74 -10.33 -0.91 -9.72
CA PRO A 74 -10.46 0.16 -10.69
C PRO A 74 -10.94 1.46 -10.05
N ASP A 75 -10.29 2.58 -10.38
CA ASP A 75 -10.62 3.89 -9.83
C ASP A 75 -12.10 4.25 -10.07
N LYS A 76 -12.66 3.79 -11.17
CA LYS A 76 -14.07 3.97 -11.50
C LYS A 76 -15.00 3.42 -10.40
N ARG A 77 -14.67 2.28 -9.80
CA ARG A 77 -15.45 1.68 -8.72
C ARG A 77 -15.31 2.45 -7.42
N LEU A 78 -14.26 3.22 -7.28
CA LEU A 78 -13.98 3.99 -6.06
C LEU A 78 -14.64 5.37 -6.06
N LYS A 79 -15.09 5.86 -7.21
CA LYS A 79 -15.74 7.18 -7.32
C LYS A 79 -16.85 7.43 -6.30
N PRO A 80 -17.78 6.48 -6.06
CA PRO A 80 -18.84 6.70 -5.07
C PRO A 80 -18.35 6.95 -3.65
N PHE A 81 -17.10 6.57 -3.35
CA PHE A 81 -16.51 6.69 -2.00
C PHE A 81 -15.67 7.96 -1.83
N LEU A 82 -15.39 8.71 -2.90
CA LEU A 82 -14.50 9.87 -2.85
C LEU A 82 -15.02 10.98 -1.92
N SER A 83 -16.34 11.20 -1.89
CA SER A 83 -16.94 12.21 -1.01
C SER A 83 -16.68 11.87 0.46
N ALA A 84 -16.89 10.61 0.84
CA ALA A 84 -16.61 10.14 2.20
C ALA A 84 -15.12 10.24 2.53
N ALA A 85 -14.25 9.88 1.58
CA ALA A 85 -12.79 9.99 1.77
C ALA A 85 -12.37 11.45 1.97
N ALA A 86 -12.91 12.37 1.19
CA ALA A 86 -12.60 13.80 1.31
C ALA A 86 -13.01 14.38 2.67
N SER A 87 -14.01 13.79 3.31
CA SER A 87 -14.41 14.21 4.66
C SER A 87 -13.48 13.69 5.76
N LEU A 88 -12.66 12.68 5.46
CA LEU A 88 -11.78 12.04 6.44
C LEU A 88 -10.34 12.56 6.38
N VAL A 89 -9.83 12.87 5.20
CA VAL A 89 -8.46 13.34 5.00
C VAL A 89 -8.41 14.51 4.03
N ASP A 90 -7.49 15.43 4.26
CA ASP A 90 -7.42 16.68 3.49
C ASP A 90 -6.73 16.53 2.14
N ASP A 91 -5.67 15.70 2.05
CA ASP A 91 -4.88 15.57 0.84
C ASP A 91 -5.60 14.70 -0.19
N PRO A 92 -5.93 15.27 -1.37
CA PRO A 92 -6.59 14.50 -2.43
C PRO A 92 -5.83 13.26 -2.90
N LYS A 93 -4.51 13.22 -2.72
CA LYS A 93 -3.70 12.04 -3.08
C LYS A 93 -4.04 10.82 -2.26
N ASP A 94 -4.58 11.02 -1.05
CA ASP A 94 -4.92 9.93 -0.14
C ASP A 94 -6.35 9.44 -0.32
N TRP A 95 -7.19 10.17 -1.04
CA TRP A 95 -8.61 9.86 -1.16
C TRP A 95 -8.88 8.50 -1.82
N LEU A 96 -8.11 8.13 -2.84
CA LEU A 96 -8.31 6.83 -3.51
C LEU A 96 -7.93 5.67 -2.59
N TYR A 97 -6.93 5.82 -1.73
CA TYR A 97 -6.55 4.77 -0.76
C TYR A 97 -7.63 4.60 0.31
N ILE A 98 -8.16 5.69 0.83
CA ILE A 98 -9.28 5.65 1.78
C ILE A 98 -10.50 5.03 1.11
N SER A 99 -10.81 5.44 -0.13
CA SER A 99 -11.93 4.91 -0.89
C SER A 99 -11.81 3.40 -1.11
N CYS A 100 -10.59 2.93 -1.41
CA CYS A 100 -10.31 1.50 -1.56
C CYS A 100 -10.58 0.74 -0.26
N ALA A 101 -10.13 1.27 0.87
CA ALA A 101 -10.36 0.67 2.17
C ALA A 101 -11.86 0.63 2.53
N LEU A 102 -12.60 1.68 2.20
CA LEU A 102 -14.04 1.72 2.39
C LEU A 102 -14.76 0.69 1.51
N TYR A 103 -14.39 0.63 0.23
CA TYR A 103 -14.98 -0.29 -0.74
C TYR A 103 -14.72 -1.75 -0.37
N GLU A 104 -13.49 -2.09 -0.01
CA GLU A 104 -13.09 -3.46 0.34
C GLU A 104 -13.32 -3.80 1.82
N ASN A 105 -13.71 -2.81 2.63
CA ASN A 105 -13.88 -2.95 4.07
C ASN A 105 -12.62 -3.48 4.75
N THR A 106 -11.52 -2.79 4.55
CA THR A 106 -10.20 -3.18 5.05
C THR A 106 -9.59 -2.11 5.96
N VAL A 107 -8.54 -2.49 6.69
CA VAL A 107 -7.58 -1.55 7.28
C VAL A 107 -6.63 -1.06 6.18
N ILE A 108 -5.87 0.01 6.43
CA ILE A 108 -4.78 0.46 5.56
C ILE A 108 -3.45 0.17 6.23
N TRP A 109 -2.56 -0.50 5.52
CA TRP A 109 -1.17 -0.67 5.93
C TRP A 109 -0.37 0.49 5.36
N SER A 110 0.13 1.35 6.25
CA SER A 110 0.83 2.58 5.87
C SER A 110 1.79 3.02 6.96
N HIS A 111 2.83 3.73 6.56
CA HIS A 111 3.72 4.48 7.45
C HIS A 111 3.43 5.98 7.40
N ASP A 112 2.41 6.39 6.64
CA ASP A 112 2.09 7.79 6.39
C ASP A 112 1.27 8.37 7.53
N LEU A 113 1.78 9.43 8.16
CA LEU A 113 1.07 10.15 9.22
C LEU A 113 -0.10 10.99 8.72
N ASP A 114 -0.21 11.21 7.40
CA ASP A 114 -1.31 11.98 6.80
C ASP A 114 -2.68 11.33 7.05
N PHE A 115 -2.70 10.03 7.35
CA PHE A 115 -3.92 9.33 7.71
C PHE A 115 -4.30 9.50 9.19
N ASP A 116 -3.45 10.11 10.01
CA ASP A 116 -3.75 10.36 11.40
C ASP A 116 -4.87 11.40 11.53
N GLY A 117 -5.60 11.34 12.64
CA GLY A 117 -6.68 12.28 12.91
C GLY A 117 -8.06 11.83 12.47
N GLN A 118 -8.16 10.85 11.55
CA GLN A 118 -9.43 10.22 11.22
C GLN A 118 -9.53 8.88 11.97
N LYS A 119 -10.75 8.48 12.32
CA LYS A 119 -10.98 7.26 13.13
C LYS A 119 -11.85 6.22 12.41
N ARG A 120 -12.31 6.52 11.21
CA ARG A 120 -13.18 5.64 10.44
C ARG A 120 -12.42 4.42 9.91
N ILE A 121 -11.23 4.64 9.36
CA ILE A 121 -10.39 3.60 8.79
C ILE A 121 -9.22 3.38 9.74
N GLN A 122 -9.02 2.15 10.19
CA GLN A 122 -7.87 1.80 11.00
C GLN A 122 -6.62 1.77 10.12
N ILE A 123 -5.58 2.47 10.57
CA ILE A 123 -4.27 2.47 9.93
C ILE A 123 -3.34 1.60 10.77
N ILE A 124 -2.65 0.66 10.14
CA ILE A 124 -1.72 -0.22 10.83
C ILE A 124 -0.31 -0.05 10.28
N SER A 125 0.67 -0.06 11.18
CA SER A 125 2.09 -0.04 10.85
C SER A 125 2.59 -1.44 10.50
N THR A 126 3.80 -1.52 9.97
CA THR A 126 4.48 -2.80 9.73
C THR A 126 4.62 -3.61 11.02
N ASN A 127 5.00 -2.96 12.13
CA ASN A 127 5.16 -3.67 13.41
C ASN A 127 3.84 -4.23 13.92
N GLU A 128 2.77 -3.45 13.83
CA GLU A 128 1.43 -3.92 14.22
C GLU A 128 0.98 -5.09 13.35
N LEU A 129 1.26 -5.05 12.05
CA LEU A 129 0.91 -6.12 11.14
C LEU A 129 1.68 -7.41 11.43
N ILE A 130 2.96 -7.29 11.78
CA ILE A 130 3.77 -8.45 12.20
C ILE A 130 3.13 -9.13 13.41
N ASP A 131 2.69 -8.36 14.40
CA ASP A 131 2.06 -8.90 15.59
C ASP A 131 0.73 -9.60 15.26
N ILE A 132 -0.07 -9.01 14.38
CA ILE A 132 -1.35 -9.58 13.95
C ILE A 132 -1.10 -10.92 13.23
N ILE A 133 -0.16 -10.98 12.31
CA ILE A 133 0.16 -12.20 11.55
C ILE A 133 0.75 -13.26 12.47
N GLY A 134 1.60 -12.87 13.41
CA GLY A 134 2.14 -13.79 14.41
C GLY A 134 1.06 -14.46 15.23
N SER A 135 -0.02 -13.76 15.55
CA SER A 135 -1.15 -14.31 16.30
C SER A 135 -2.04 -15.24 15.47
N LEU A 136 -1.96 -15.16 14.13
CA LEU A 136 -2.72 -16.01 13.21
C LEU A 136 -2.01 -17.34 12.87
N SER A 137 -0.72 -17.41 13.18
CA SER A 137 0.09 -18.60 12.86
C SER A 137 0.11 -19.65 14.04
#